data_7a5a6f3172c996acf3b5c3e1e248d9d8
#
_entry.id   7a5a6f3172c996acf3b5c3e1e248d9d8
#
_cell.length_a   1.000
_cell.length_b   1.000
_cell.length_c   1.000
_cell.angle_alpha   90.00
_cell.angle_beta   90.00
_cell.angle_gamma   90.00
#
_symmetry.space_group_name_H-M   'P 1'
#
loop_
_entity.id
_entity.type
_entity.pdbx_description
1 polymer ?
#
loop_
_entity_poly.entity_id
_entity_poly.type
_entity_poly.pdbx_seq_one_letter_code
_entity_poly.pdbx_strand_id
1 'polypeptide(L)'
;LVENATANGAPQRVVVAETADGEGAAGRFESPPAEQAGLFARALHSGQAFFDNTPSGGAGASGPAAIRRILAVPVKLDAKVVGQLALANAGRDYVERDLRLVNYLAKFYAMALEHKRSQQRLYATLREKEVLLREIHHRVKNNLQVISSLLSLQAGSLEDPAAREMLKESQNRVRSMALVHDQLHRSRDLSRIGFREYVKNLCASLFSSYGIDSARIALRVEVEDVSLPIDTAIPCGLIIHELVSNSLKHAFPDGRCGEIFIGLAPAPGRGKLLTVADNGIGLPRDVDLDTVHSLGLRLVRILAGQIDAPVRCLVRQGTLFEIELPEPDSEEGPALL
;
A
#
# COMPACT_ATOMS: atom_id res chain seq x y z
N LEU A 1 -23.94 -21.17 13.54
CA LEU A 1 -23.62 -20.70 12.17
C LEU A 1 -22.31 -21.34 11.75
N VAL A 2 -22.37 -22.33 10.85
CA VAL A 2 -21.17 -22.98 10.31
C VAL A 2 -21.12 -22.68 8.82
N GLU A 3 -20.10 -21.95 8.43
CA GLU A 3 -19.72 -21.72 7.05
C GLU A 3 -18.83 -22.87 6.56
N ASN A 4 -19.26 -23.61 5.55
CA ASN A 4 -18.36 -24.41 4.75
C ASN A 4 -18.25 -23.76 3.36
N ALA A 5 -17.11 -23.12 3.12
CA ALA A 5 -16.71 -22.68 1.80
C ALA A 5 -16.15 -23.88 1.02
N THR A 6 -16.93 -24.43 0.10
CA THR A 6 -16.38 -25.31 -0.92
C THR A 6 -16.06 -24.50 -2.17
N ALA A 7 -14.86 -24.70 -2.72
CA ALA A 7 -14.28 -23.94 -3.84
C ALA A 7 -15.01 -24.11 -5.19
N ASN A 8 -16.13 -24.81 -5.28
CA ASN A 8 -16.76 -25.22 -6.53
C ASN A 8 -18.23 -24.81 -6.66
N GLY A 9 -18.62 -23.60 -6.31
CA GLY A 9 -19.89 -23.04 -6.81
C GLY A 9 -21.18 -23.72 -6.40
N ALA A 10 -21.15 -24.75 -5.55
CA ALA A 10 -22.35 -25.40 -5.03
C ALA A 10 -22.99 -24.52 -3.93
N PRO A 11 -24.34 -24.45 -3.85
CA PRO A 11 -25.04 -23.64 -2.86
C PRO A 11 -24.70 -24.14 -1.44
N GLN A 12 -24.21 -23.21 -0.58
CA GLN A 12 -23.93 -23.50 0.82
C GLN A 12 -25.23 -23.77 1.55
N ARG A 13 -25.31 -24.89 2.25
CA ARG A 13 -26.44 -25.24 3.12
C ARG A 13 -26.11 -24.81 4.55
N VAL A 14 -26.91 -23.94 5.12
CA VAL A 14 -26.88 -23.63 6.55
C VAL A 14 -28.09 -24.30 7.19
N VAL A 15 -27.86 -25.31 8.01
CA VAL A 15 -28.90 -25.95 8.79
C VAL A 15 -28.73 -25.50 10.23
N VAL A 16 -29.72 -24.79 10.78
CA VAL A 16 -29.80 -24.48 12.19
C VAL A 16 -30.84 -25.42 12.79
N ALA A 17 -30.42 -26.36 13.62
CA ALA A 17 -31.31 -27.24 14.35
C ALA A 17 -31.46 -26.72 15.78
N GLU A 18 -32.68 -26.52 16.25
CA GLU A 18 -33.02 -26.29 17.65
C GLU A 18 -33.72 -27.50 18.21
N THR A 19 -33.21 -28.07 19.31
CA THR A 19 -33.86 -29.18 20.00
C THR A 19 -34.77 -28.60 21.09
N ALA A 20 -35.95 -29.23 21.28
CA ALA A 20 -37.01 -28.75 22.16
C ALA A 20 -36.64 -28.75 23.66
N ASP A 21 -35.49 -29.24 24.07
CA ASP A 21 -35.10 -29.43 25.48
C ASP A 21 -34.05 -28.42 25.98
N GLY A 22 -33.93 -27.26 25.34
CA GLY A 22 -33.18 -26.12 25.92
C GLY A 22 -31.65 -26.26 26.02
N GLU A 23 -31.09 -27.42 25.74
CA GLU A 23 -29.65 -27.63 25.61
C GLU A 23 -29.30 -27.52 24.15
N GLY A 24 -28.84 -26.31 23.77
CA GLY A 24 -28.42 -25.98 22.41
C GLY A 24 -27.23 -26.83 21.95
N ALA A 25 -27.47 -27.98 21.45
CA ALA A 25 -26.49 -28.73 20.67
C ALA A 25 -26.45 -28.16 19.26
N ALA A 26 -25.56 -27.22 18.99
CA ALA A 26 -25.16 -26.80 17.65
C ALA A 26 -24.44 -28.00 16.98
N GLY A 27 -25.23 -28.96 16.53
CA GLY A 27 -24.73 -30.11 15.78
C GLY A 27 -24.34 -29.65 14.34
N ARG A 28 -23.14 -30.00 13.96
CA ARG A 28 -22.67 -29.85 12.57
C ARG A 28 -23.34 -30.95 11.73
N PHE A 29 -24.43 -30.63 11.05
CA PHE A 29 -25.02 -31.58 10.08
C PHE A 29 -24.28 -31.46 8.76
N GLU A 30 -23.44 -32.43 8.45
CA GLU A 30 -22.68 -32.48 7.18
C GLU A 30 -23.58 -32.75 5.96
N SER A 31 -24.70 -33.45 6.14
CA SER A 31 -25.75 -33.62 5.13
C SER A 31 -27.03 -34.15 5.81
N PRO A 32 -28.22 -33.71 5.40
CA PRO A 32 -29.45 -34.35 5.87
C PRO A 32 -29.48 -35.82 5.43
N PRO A 33 -30.07 -36.71 6.20
CA PRO A 33 -30.31 -38.09 5.77
C PRO A 33 -30.96 -38.14 4.39
N ALA A 34 -30.57 -39.09 3.55
CA ALA A 34 -31.04 -39.17 2.16
C ALA A 34 -32.57 -39.13 2.03
N GLU A 35 -33.29 -39.73 2.99
CA GLU A 35 -34.76 -39.75 3.06
C GLU A 35 -35.36 -38.35 3.31
N GLN A 36 -34.62 -37.44 3.90
CA GLN A 36 -35.07 -36.11 4.23
C GLN A 36 -34.52 -35.02 3.27
N ALA A 37 -33.62 -35.42 2.36
CA ALA A 37 -32.97 -34.49 1.42
C ALA A 37 -34.00 -33.76 0.54
N GLY A 38 -35.11 -34.39 0.19
CA GLY A 38 -36.20 -33.78 -0.59
C GLY A 38 -36.91 -32.62 0.09
N LEU A 39 -37.10 -32.67 1.42
CA LEU A 39 -37.71 -31.60 2.20
C LEU A 39 -36.82 -30.33 2.23
N PHE A 40 -35.55 -30.54 2.47
CA PHE A 40 -34.58 -29.41 2.47
C PHE A 40 -34.31 -28.87 1.07
N ALA A 41 -34.37 -29.72 0.04
CA ALA A 41 -34.17 -29.32 -1.35
C ALA A 41 -35.30 -28.44 -1.90
N ARG A 42 -36.51 -28.57 -1.34
CA ARG A 42 -37.70 -27.84 -1.85
C ARG A 42 -37.53 -26.34 -1.88
N ALA A 43 -37.09 -25.70 -0.78
CA ALA A 43 -36.86 -24.25 -0.74
C ALA A 43 -35.71 -23.82 -1.66
N LEU A 44 -34.67 -24.64 -1.81
CA LEU A 44 -33.53 -24.37 -2.68
C LEU A 44 -33.93 -24.38 -4.17
N HIS A 45 -34.74 -25.37 -4.59
CA HIS A 45 -35.12 -25.53 -5.98
C HIS A 45 -36.27 -24.58 -6.38
N SER A 46 -37.30 -24.44 -5.51
CA SER A 46 -38.43 -23.55 -5.82
C SER A 46 -38.08 -22.07 -5.62
N GLY A 47 -37.08 -21.76 -4.81
CA GLY A 47 -36.80 -20.40 -4.38
C GLY A 47 -37.91 -19.77 -3.54
N GLN A 48 -38.84 -20.58 -2.99
CA GLN A 48 -39.97 -20.10 -2.18
C GLN A 48 -39.84 -20.57 -0.74
N ALA A 49 -40.18 -19.68 0.19
CA ALA A 49 -40.28 -20.01 1.59
C ALA A 49 -41.54 -20.83 1.85
N PHE A 50 -41.45 -21.82 2.73
CA PHE A 50 -42.60 -22.64 3.15
C PHE A 50 -42.42 -23.14 4.59
N PHE A 51 -43.55 -23.55 5.19
CA PHE A 51 -43.55 -24.41 6.37
C PHE A 51 -44.51 -25.56 6.16
N ASP A 52 -44.26 -26.69 6.84
CA ASP A 52 -45.08 -27.87 6.82
C ASP A 52 -45.05 -28.48 8.24
N ASN A 53 -46.22 -28.63 8.84
CA ASN A 53 -46.41 -29.16 10.19
C ASN A 53 -46.68 -30.67 10.19
N THR A 54 -46.86 -31.27 9.00
CA THR A 54 -47.08 -32.70 8.79
C THR A 54 -46.40 -33.18 7.51
N PRO A 55 -45.06 -33.08 7.40
CA PRO A 55 -44.39 -33.40 6.15
C PRO A 55 -44.56 -34.87 5.78
N SER A 56 -45.08 -35.09 4.59
CA SER A 56 -45.42 -36.43 4.07
C SER A 56 -44.21 -37.38 3.90
N GLY A 57 -42.97 -36.91 4.04
CA GLY A 57 -41.74 -37.68 3.99
C GLY A 57 -41.26 -38.18 5.34
N GLY A 58 -41.91 -37.80 6.44
CA GLY A 58 -41.53 -38.18 7.80
C GLY A 58 -42.29 -39.38 8.39
N ALA A 59 -43.31 -39.91 7.68
CA ALA A 59 -44.21 -40.95 8.19
C ALA A 59 -43.56 -42.33 8.39
N GLY A 60 -42.33 -42.55 7.92
CA GLY A 60 -41.59 -43.82 8.10
C GLY A 60 -40.34 -43.69 8.98
N ALA A 61 -39.92 -42.48 9.36
CA ALA A 61 -38.72 -42.28 10.16
C ALA A 61 -39.05 -42.40 11.64
N SER A 62 -38.82 -43.54 12.21
CA SER A 62 -38.89 -43.81 13.65
C SER A 62 -37.55 -43.52 14.29
N GLY A 63 -37.41 -42.40 15.01
CA GLY A 63 -36.17 -42.08 15.71
C GLY A 63 -36.05 -40.60 16.13
N PRO A 64 -35.08 -40.25 16.95
CA PRO A 64 -34.88 -38.85 17.42
C PRO A 64 -34.56 -37.87 16.32
N ALA A 65 -34.22 -38.34 15.10
CA ALA A 65 -33.91 -37.48 13.94
C ALA A 65 -35.10 -37.25 12.98
N ALA A 66 -36.30 -37.77 13.29
CA ALA A 66 -37.47 -37.63 12.43
C ALA A 66 -37.97 -36.17 12.41
N ILE A 67 -38.09 -35.59 11.20
CA ILE A 67 -38.65 -34.24 11.03
C ILE A 67 -40.17 -34.33 11.06
N ARG A 68 -40.76 -33.77 12.12
CA ARG A 68 -42.22 -33.71 12.33
C ARG A 68 -42.81 -32.40 11.86
N ARG A 69 -42.01 -31.36 11.88
CA ARG A 69 -42.36 -30.00 11.44
C ARG A 69 -41.14 -29.38 10.82
N ILE A 70 -41.32 -28.64 9.74
CA ILE A 70 -40.22 -27.93 9.06
C ILE A 70 -40.68 -26.54 8.62
N LEU A 71 -39.78 -25.56 8.77
CA LEU A 71 -39.89 -24.25 8.15
C LEU A 71 -38.60 -24.01 7.40
N ALA A 72 -38.68 -23.68 6.12
CA ALA A 72 -37.51 -23.41 5.28
C ALA A 72 -37.67 -22.15 4.46
N VAL A 73 -36.64 -21.32 4.47
CA VAL A 73 -36.60 -20.03 3.79
C VAL A 73 -35.31 -19.96 2.95
N PRO A 74 -35.42 -19.70 1.64
CA PRO A 74 -34.25 -19.54 0.79
C PRO A 74 -33.51 -18.22 1.11
N VAL A 75 -32.19 -18.27 1.16
CA VAL A 75 -31.33 -17.10 1.23
C VAL A 75 -31.03 -16.69 -0.22
N LYS A 76 -31.42 -15.47 -0.59
CA LYS A 76 -31.23 -14.97 -1.96
C LYS A 76 -30.28 -13.78 -1.96
N LEU A 77 -29.33 -13.78 -2.89
CA LEU A 77 -28.55 -12.62 -3.31
C LEU A 77 -29.02 -12.25 -4.71
N ASP A 78 -29.57 -11.06 -4.88
CA ASP A 78 -30.32 -10.64 -6.07
C ASP A 78 -31.45 -11.64 -6.37
N ALA A 79 -31.43 -12.28 -7.54
CA ALA A 79 -32.38 -13.31 -7.90
C ALA A 79 -31.89 -14.76 -7.67
N LYS A 80 -30.62 -14.95 -7.24
CA LYS A 80 -29.99 -16.27 -7.10
C LYS A 80 -30.12 -16.81 -5.68
N VAL A 81 -30.63 -18.03 -5.54
CA VAL A 81 -30.62 -18.74 -4.27
C VAL A 81 -29.19 -19.19 -3.96
N VAL A 82 -28.64 -18.71 -2.84
CA VAL A 82 -27.26 -19.00 -2.39
C VAL A 82 -27.22 -19.95 -1.19
N GLY A 83 -28.36 -20.20 -0.58
CA GLY A 83 -28.51 -21.08 0.57
C GLY A 83 -29.97 -21.10 1.08
N GLN A 84 -30.15 -21.65 2.26
CA GLN A 84 -31.44 -21.60 2.97
C GLN A 84 -31.25 -21.57 4.48
N LEU A 85 -32.21 -21.03 5.20
CA LEU A 85 -32.43 -21.22 6.62
C LEU A 85 -33.55 -22.23 6.80
N ALA A 86 -33.29 -23.28 7.57
CA ALA A 86 -34.30 -24.28 7.87
C ALA A 86 -34.37 -24.51 9.38
N LEU A 87 -35.57 -24.53 9.92
CA LEU A 87 -35.89 -24.84 11.31
C LEU A 87 -36.74 -26.12 11.32
N ALA A 88 -36.49 -27.01 12.26
CA ALA A 88 -37.23 -28.25 12.37
C ALA A 88 -37.67 -28.50 13.82
N ASN A 89 -38.81 -29.19 13.98
CA ASN A 89 -39.29 -29.75 15.23
C ASN A 89 -39.48 -28.71 16.37
N ALA A 90 -40.03 -27.52 16.06
CA ALA A 90 -40.45 -26.59 17.10
C ALA A 90 -41.48 -27.24 18.07
N GLY A 91 -41.51 -26.79 19.30
CA GLY A 91 -42.44 -27.31 20.33
C GLY A 91 -43.91 -27.03 20.00
N ARG A 92 -44.21 -26.22 18.98
CA ARG A 92 -45.53 -25.91 18.47
C ARG A 92 -45.54 -25.94 16.93
N ASP A 93 -46.72 -25.88 16.34
CA ASP A 93 -46.85 -25.72 14.90
C ASP A 93 -46.29 -24.38 14.42
N TYR A 94 -45.61 -24.38 13.29
CA TYR A 94 -45.18 -23.19 12.60
C TYR A 94 -46.38 -22.43 12.04
N VAL A 95 -46.35 -21.12 12.12
CA VAL A 95 -47.37 -20.23 11.59
C VAL A 95 -46.75 -19.18 10.66
N GLU A 96 -47.59 -18.47 9.92
CA GLU A 96 -47.18 -17.44 8.97
C GLU A 96 -46.27 -16.35 9.59
N ARG A 97 -46.45 -16.05 10.88
CA ARG A 97 -45.62 -15.11 11.63
C ARG A 97 -44.18 -15.63 11.73
N ASP A 98 -43.99 -16.92 11.97
CA ASP A 98 -42.66 -17.54 12.06
C ASP A 98 -41.96 -17.50 10.69
N LEU A 99 -42.71 -17.81 9.61
CA LEU A 99 -42.19 -17.71 8.26
C LEU A 99 -41.69 -16.31 7.91
N ARG A 100 -42.49 -15.27 8.27
CA ARG A 100 -42.07 -13.88 8.07
C ARG A 100 -40.80 -13.55 8.85
N LEU A 101 -40.70 -13.96 10.12
CA LEU A 101 -39.54 -13.71 10.96
C LEU A 101 -38.27 -14.35 10.37
N VAL A 102 -38.34 -15.62 10.00
CA VAL A 102 -37.18 -16.32 9.40
C VAL A 102 -36.82 -15.74 8.03
N ASN A 103 -37.81 -15.25 7.29
CA ASN A 103 -37.57 -14.57 6.02
C ASN A 103 -36.79 -13.24 6.21
N TYR A 104 -37.09 -12.48 7.26
CA TYR A 104 -36.27 -11.31 7.63
C TYR A 104 -34.85 -11.71 7.99
N LEU A 105 -34.69 -12.76 8.81
CA LEU A 105 -33.35 -13.26 9.15
C LEU A 105 -32.58 -13.72 7.90
N ALA A 106 -33.24 -14.37 6.94
CA ALA A 106 -32.63 -14.79 5.69
C ALA A 106 -32.11 -13.58 4.87
N LYS A 107 -32.88 -12.46 4.86
CA LYS A 107 -32.43 -11.22 4.19
C LYS A 107 -31.21 -10.61 4.88
N PHE A 108 -31.21 -10.50 6.22
CA PHE A 108 -30.03 -10.01 6.96
C PHE A 108 -28.80 -10.88 6.74
N TYR A 109 -29.00 -12.20 6.73
CA TYR A 109 -27.92 -13.14 6.45
C TYR A 109 -27.37 -12.99 5.02
N ALA A 110 -28.25 -12.78 4.03
CA ALA A 110 -27.85 -12.49 2.66
C ALA A 110 -26.97 -11.24 2.58
N MET A 111 -27.38 -10.15 3.22
CA MET A 111 -26.62 -8.90 3.29
C MET A 111 -25.23 -9.12 3.94
N ALA A 112 -25.17 -9.86 5.05
CA ALA A 112 -23.91 -10.17 5.72
C ALA A 112 -22.97 -11.00 4.82
N LEU A 113 -23.51 -11.98 4.09
CA LEU A 113 -22.75 -12.76 3.12
C LEU A 113 -22.21 -11.91 1.97
N GLU A 114 -23.03 -11.01 1.44
CA GLU A 114 -22.63 -10.11 0.36
C GLU A 114 -21.52 -9.17 0.82
N HIS A 115 -21.69 -8.55 2.00
CA HIS A 115 -20.68 -7.69 2.58
C HIS A 115 -19.34 -8.42 2.77
N LYS A 116 -19.37 -9.63 3.33
CA LYS A 116 -18.16 -10.46 3.51
C LYS A 116 -17.50 -10.80 2.19
N ARG A 117 -18.27 -11.18 1.17
CA ARG A 117 -17.74 -11.48 -0.18
C ARG A 117 -17.13 -10.23 -0.83
N SER A 118 -17.78 -9.08 -0.68
CA SER A 118 -17.25 -7.81 -1.19
C SER A 118 -15.92 -7.45 -0.51
N GLN A 119 -15.84 -7.57 0.81
CA GLN A 119 -14.59 -7.37 1.56
C GLN A 119 -13.49 -8.34 1.08
N GLN A 120 -13.79 -9.62 0.94
CA GLN A 120 -12.81 -10.61 0.48
C GLN A 120 -12.30 -10.30 -0.94
N ARG A 121 -13.17 -9.87 -1.85
CA ARG A 121 -12.77 -9.43 -3.21
C ARG A 121 -11.88 -8.19 -3.14
N LEU A 122 -12.24 -7.20 -2.31
CA LEU A 122 -11.46 -5.99 -2.13
C LEU A 122 -10.05 -6.31 -1.62
N TYR A 123 -9.94 -7.15 -0.57
CA TYR A 123 -8.65 -7.58 -0.04
C TYR A 123 -7.81 -8.35 -1.08
N ALA A 124 -8.42 -9.24 -1.86
CA ALA A 124 -7.73 -9.95 -2.93
C ALA A 124 -7.19 -8.99 -3.99
N THR A 125 -8.00 -8.03 -4.44
CA THR A 125 -7.59 -7.02 -5.43
C THR A 125 -6.49 -6.10 -4.90
N LEU A 126 -6.57 -5.67 -3.64
CA LEU A 126 -5.52 -4.87 -3.00
C LEU A 126 -4.20 -5.64 -2.96
N ARG A 127 -4.24 -6.89 -2.55
CA ARG A 127 -3.04 -7.75 -2.49
C ARG A 127 -2.42 -7.98 -3.87
N GLU A 128 -3.24 -8.18 -4.89
CA GLU A 128 -2.76 -8.29 -6.28
C GLU A 128 -2.07 -6.99 -6.74
N LYS A 129 -2.67 -5.83 -6.46
CA LYS A 129 -2.07 -4.53 -6.76
C LYS A 129 -0.73 -4.32 -6.05
N GLU A 130 -0.62 -4.70 -4.76
CA GLU A 130 0.64 -4.62 -4.02
C GLU A 130 1.74 -5.48 -4.65
N VAL A 131 1.41 -6.70 -5.09
CA VAL A 131 2.37 -7.58 -5.77
C VAL A 131 2.84 -6.97 -7.09
N LEU A 132 1.91 -6.42 -7.89
CA LEU A 132 2.25 -5.76 -9.15
C LEU A 132 3.13 -4.52 -8.94
N LEU A 133 2.84 -3.70 -7.93
CA LEU A 133 3.67 -2.53 -7.60
C LEU A 133 5.09 -2.94 -7.21
N ARG A 134 5.25 -3.97 -6.39
CA ARG A 134 6.59 -4.50 -6.05
C ARG A 134 7.35 -4.97 -7.29
N GLU A 135 6.69 -5.68 -8.19
CA GLU A 135 7.31 -6.13 -9.45
C GLU A 135 7.73 -4.96 -10.34
N ILE A 136 6.90 -3.90 -10.42
CA ILE A 136 7.24 -2.67 -11.15
C ILE A 136 8.50 -2.04 -10.54
N HIS A 137 8.56 -1.84 -9.22
CA HIS A 137 9.73 -1.27 -8.56
C HIS A 137 10.99 -2.12 -8.77
N HIS A 138 10.85 -3.44 -8.73
CA HIS A 138 11.95 -4.37 -9.06
C HIS A 138 12.47 -4.17 -10.48
N ARG A 139 11.56 -4.08 -11.47
CA ARG A 139 11.93 -3.87 -12.87
C ARG A 139 12.56 -2.51 -13.10
N VAL A 140 12.04 -1.45 -12.49
CA VAL A 140 12.64 -0.11 -12.57
C VAL A 140 14.05 -0.12 -12.00
N LYS A 141 14.28 -0.71 -10.81
CA LYS A 141 15.62 -0.87 -10.24
C LYS A 141 16.56 -1.60 -11.20
N ASN A 142 16.14 -2.74 -11.76
CA ASN A 142 16.94 -3.53 -12.68
C ASN A 142 17.29 -2.73 -13.95
N ASN A 143 16.34 -1.99 -14.52
CA ASN A 143 16.56 -1.14 -15.68
C ASN A 143 17.58 -0.03 -15.37
N LEU A 144 17.47 0.62 -14.20
CA LEU A 144 18.43 1.63 -13.75
C LEU A 144 19.84 1.04 -13.56
N GLN A 145 19.96 -0.19 -13.07
CA GLN A 145 21.25 -0.89 -12.97
C GLN A 145 21.87 -1.16 -14.35
N VAL A 146 21.07 -1.59 -15.33
CA VAL A 146 21.54 -1.78 -16.71
C VAL A 146 22.02 -0.46 -17.30
N ILE A 147 21.24 0.63 -17.14
CA ILE A 147 21.63 1.97 -17.62
C ILE A 147 22.94 2.41 -16.94
N SER A 148 23.08 2.23 -15.62
CA SER A 148 24.29 2.55 -14.87
C SER A 148 25.51 1.78 -15.40
N SER A 149 25.34 0.50 -15.72
CA SER A 149 26.41 -0.34 -16.27
C SER A 149 26.82 0.11 -17.69
N LEU A 150 25.85 0.46 -18.55
CA LEU A 150 26.12 0.99 -19.90
C LEU A 150 26.87 2.32 -19.83
N LEU A 151 26.48 3.24 -18.94
CA LEU A 151 27.19 4.50 -18.72
C LEU A 151 28.62 4.28 -18.25
N SER A 152 28.85 3.27 -17.37
CA SER A 152 30.18 2.90 -16.91
C SER A 152 31.08 2.39 -18.04
N LEU A 153 30.53 1.51 -18.89
CA LEU A 153 31.25 0.99 -20.05
C LEU A 153 31.62 2.10 -21.04
N GLN A 154 30.68 3.01 -21.32
CA GLN A 154 30.93 4.15 -22.19
C GLN A 154 31.96 5.11 -21.61
N ALA A 155 31.90 5.40 -20.30
CA ALA A 155 32.90 6.24 -19.64
C ALA A 155 34.31 5.64 -19.72
N GLY A 156 34.43 4.28 -19.67
CA GLY A 156 35.71 3.59 -19.80
C GLY A 156 36.34 3.67 -21.20
N SER A 157 35.51 3.89 -22.23
CA SER A 157 35.99 3.99 -23.64
C SER A 157 36.32 5.43 -24.09
N LEU A 158 36.02 6.44 -23.29
CA LEU A 158 36.29 7.83 -23.62
C LEU A 158 37.71 8.22 -23.24
N GLU A 159 38.39 8.91 -24.15
CA GLU A 159 39.75 9.47 -23.92
C GLU A 159 39.66 10.84 -23.24
N ASP A 160 38.62 11.64 -23.54
CA ASP A 160 38.42 12.97 -22.94
C ASP A 160 38.03 12.87 -21.46
N PRO A 161 38.85 13.41 -20.53
CA PRO A 161 38.59 13.39 -19.11
C PRO A 161 37.28 14.13 -18.73
N ALA A 162 36.97 15.23 -19.42
CA ALA A 162 35.77 16.03 -19.14
C ALA A 162 34.50 15.24 -19.50
N ALA A 163 34.48 14.62 -20.67
CA ALA A 163 33.37 13.77 -21.11
C ALA A 163 33.20 12.53 -20.20
N ARG A 164 34.30 11.95 -19.74
CA ARG A 164 34.30 10.83 -18.79
C ARG A 164 33.66 11.22 -17.46
N GLU A 165 34.02 12.41 -16.94
CA GLU A 165 33.46 12.90 -15.68
C GLU A 165 31.95 13.21 -15.81
N MET A 166 31.49 13.76 -16.94
CA MET A 166 30.05 13.96 -17.21
C MET A 166 29.26 12.65 -17.20
N LEU A 167 29.81 11.58 -17.78
CA LEU A 167 29.16 10.25 -17.76
C LEU A 167 29.14 9.66 -16.36
N LYS A 168 30.20 9.84 -15.60
CA LYS A 168 30.27 9.39 -14.21
C LYS A 168 29.25 10.14 -13.32
N GLU A 169 29.02 11.42 -13.52
CA GLU A 169 27.96 12.17 -12.87
C GLU A 169 26.59 11.62 -13.23
N SER A 170 26.33 11.37 -14.54
CA SER A 170 25.08 10.78 -15.00
C SER A 170 24.86 9.39 -14.39
N GLN A 171 25.90 8.59 -14.29
CA GLN A 171 25.85 7.27 -13.62
C GLN A 171 25.48 7.40 -12.14
N ASN A 172 26.08 8.35 -11.43
CA ASN A 172 25.78 8.58 -10.01
C ASN A 172 24.33 9.03 -9.79
N ARG A 173 23.77 9.86 -10.69
CA ARG A 173 22.34 10.23 -10.68
C ARG A 173 21.42 9.02 -10.87
N VAL A 174 21.71 8.18 -11.85
CA VAL A 174 20.95 6.94 -12.07
C VAL A 174 21.04 6.01 -10.87
N ARG A 175 22.22 5.91 -10.24
CA ARG A 175 22.41 5.11 -9.02
C ARG A 175 21.60 5.64 -7.83
N SER A 176 21.50 6.97 -7.68
CA SER A 176 20.68 7.60 -6.65
C SER A 176 19.20 7.31 -6.84
N MET A 177 18.71 7.33 -8.09
CA MET A 177 17.32 6.90 -8.41
C MET A 177 17.09 5.43 -8.04
N ALA A 178 18.06 4.55 -8.29
CA ALA A 178 17.94 3.12 -7.96
C ALA A 178 17.86 2.86 -6.46
N LEU A 179 18.51 3.70 -5.61
CA LEU A 179 18.45 3.60 -4.15
C LEU A 179 17.02 3.83 -3.61
N VAL A 180 16.27 4.73 -4.24
CA VAL A 180 14.85 4.96 -3.87
C VAL A 180 14.04 3.68 -4.06
N HIS A 181 14.16 3.07 -5.23
CA HIS A 181 13.41 1.85 -5.55
C HIS A 181 13.82 0.66 -4.67
N ASP A 182 15.08 0.63 -4.20
CA ASP A 182 15.54 -0.39 -3.24
C ASP A 182 14.91 -0.21 -1.85
N GLN A 183 14.77 1.02 -1.39
CA GLN A 183 14.10 1.31 -0.12
C GLN A 183 12.60 1.02 -0.14
N LEU A 184 11.92 1.36 -1.24
CA LEU A 184 10.50 1.02 -1.43
C LEU A 184 10.26 -0.47 -1.34
N HIS A 185 11.14 -1.27 -1.91
CA HIS A 185 11.04 -2.73 -1.84
C HIS A 185 11.11 -3.27 -0.40
N ARG A 186 11.85 -2.60 0.49
CA ARG A 186 12.01 -2.98 1.90
C ARG A 186 10.93 -2.40 2.80
N SER A 187 10.19 -1.39 2.33
CA SER A 187 9.10 -0.76 3.08
C SER A 187 7.86 -1.65 3.13
N ARG A 188 7.12 -1.57 4.24
CA ARG A 188 5.78 -2.16 4.34
C ARG A 188 4.75 -1.35 3.56
N ASP A 189 4.97 -0.07 3.41
CA ASP A 189 4.16 0.85 2.61
C ASP A 189 4.91 1.17 1.32
N LEU A 190 4.35 0.74 0.19
CA LEU A 190 4.93 0.91 -1.14
C LEU A 190 4.71 2.32 -1.73
N SER A 191 3.92 3.15 -1.06
CA SER A 191 3.61 4.52 -1.49
C SER A 191 4.44 5.59 -0.79
N ARG A 192 5.10 5.25 0.33
CA ARG A 192 5.83 6.20 1.17
C ARG A 192 7.22 5.70 1.55
N ILE A 193 8.16 6.64 1.67
CA ILE A 193 9.57 6.39 1.99
C ILE A 193 9.91 6.99 3.34
N GLY A 194 10.53 6.20 4.23
CA GLY A 194 11.19 6.71 5.44
C GLY A 194 12.35 7.62 5.06
N PHE A 195 12.08 8.94 5.05
CA PHE A 195 12.98 9.91 4.41
C PHE A 195 14.32 10.06 5.13
N ARG A 196 14.34 9.95 6.46
CA ARG A 196 15.60 9.98 7.26
C ARG A 196 16.59 8.90 6.84
N GLU A 197 16.12 7.66 6.73
CA GLU A 197 17.00 6.53 6.37
C GLU A 197 17.42 6.61 4.90
N TYR A 198 16.51 7.05 4.03
CA TYR A 198 16.81 7.31 2.63
C TYR A 198 17.95 8.33 2.46
N VAL A 199 17.87 9.49 3.12
CA VAL A 199 18.89 10.54 3.05
C VAL A 199 20.23 10.03 3.58
N LYS A 200 20.25 9.29 4.70
CA LYS A 200 21.48 8.69 5.23
C LYS A 200 22.15 7.74 4.24
N ASN A 201 21.38 6.85 3.62
CA ASN A 201 21.90 5.88 2.66
C ASN A 201 22.40 6.56 1.36
N LEU A 202 21.67 7.57 0.89
CA LEU A 202 22.05 8.39 -0.26
C LEU A 202 23.39 9.08 -0.01
N CYS A 203 23.54 9.76 1.11
CA CYS A 203 24.77 10.47 1.47
C CYS A 203 25.95 9.52 1.69
N ALA A 204 25.75 8.39 2.35
CA ALA A 204 26.78 7.37 2.50
C ALA A 204 27.29 6.87 1.14
N SER A 205 26.38 6.64 0.18
CA SER A 205 26.74 6.25 -1.19
C SER A 205 27.52 7.36 -1.92
N LEU A 206 27.15 8.62 -1.73
CA LEU A 206 27.86 9.77 -2.33
C LEU A 206 29.28 9.88 -1.77
N PHE A 207 29.44 9.92 -0.46
CA PHE A 207 30.74 10.02 0.19
C PHE A 207 31.68 8.87 -0.26
N SER A 208 31.16 7.65 -0.32
CA SER A 208 31.90 6.50 -0.85
C SER A 208 32.30 6.67 -2.32
N SER A 209 31.39 7.17 -3.17
CA SER A 209 31.63 7.34 -4.61
C SER A 209 32.70 8.41 -4.92
N TYR A 210 32.78 9.44 -4.07
CA TYR A 210 33.80 10.50 -4.18
C TYR A 210 35.09 10.19 -3.42
N GLY A 211 35.16 9.08 -2.71
CA GLY A 211 36.34 8.70 -1.91
C GLY A 211 36.66 9.70 -0.80
N ILE A 212 35.64 10.34 -0.23
CA ILE A 212 35.81 11.38 0.79
C ILE A 212 36.04 10.73 2.15
N ASP A 213 37.14 11.16 2.81
CA ASP A 213 37.40 10.81 4.20
C ASP A 213 36.47 11.62 5.11
N SER A 214 35.67 10.93 5.92
CA SER A 214 34.75 11.52 6.90
C SER A 214 35.50 12.35 7.98
N ALA A 215 36.79 12.12 8.17
CA ALA A 215 37.63 12.96 9.03
C ALA A 215 37.91 14.34 8.40
N ARG A 216 37.85 14.45 7.07
CA ARG A 216 38.05 15.71 6.33
C ARG A 216 36.78 16.50 6.15
N ILE A 217 35.70 15.86 5.71
CA ILE A 217 34.41 16.49 5.51
C ILE A 217 33.37 15.75 6.36
N ALA A 218 32.88 16.44 7.40
CA ALA A 218 31.82 15.89 8.25
C ALA A 218 30.47 15.96 7.55
N LEU A 219 29.64 14.93 7.73
CA LEU A 219 28.25 14.92 7.30
C LEU A 219 27.34 14.98 8.52
N ARG A 220 26.49 15.99 8.58
CA ARG A 220 25.49 16.16 9.63
C ARG A 220 24.10 16.06 9.05
N VAL A 221 23.32 15.05 9.46
CA VAL A 221 21.97 14.76 8.98
C VAL A 221 20.98 14.94 10.13
N GLU A 222 20.18 15.99 10.08
CA GLU A 222 19.11 16.30 11.04
C GLU A 222 17.75 16.29 10.33
N VAL A 223 17.34 15.12 9.91
CA VAL A 223 16.06 14.87 9.23
C VAL A 223 15.09 14.28 10.24
N GLU A 224 13.89 14.85 10.35
CA GLU A 224 12.81 14.27 11.14
C GLU A 224 12.45 12.87 10.66
N ASP A 225 11.92 12.06 11.57
CA ASP A 225 11.43 10.70 11.24
C ASP A 225 10.05 10.80 10.57
N VAL A 226 10.07 11.12 9.30
CA VAL A 226 8.88 11.30 8.47
C VAL A 226 8.90 10.37 7.28
N SER A 227 7.71 9.95 6.86
CA SER A 227 7.50 9.25 5.61
C SER A 227 6.97 10.23 4.57
N LEU A 228 7.66 10.34 3.44
CA LEU A 228 7.25 11.18 2.30
C LEU A 228 6.65 10.30 1.20
N PRO A 229 5.65 10.82 0.43
CA PRO A 229 5.21 10.19 -0.81
C PRO A 229 6.38 10.02 -1.78
N ILE A 230 6.31 9.00 -2.63
CA ILE A 230 7.36 8.70 -3.62
C ILE A 230 7.59 9.89 -4.54
N ASP A 231 6.51 10.51 -5.00
CA ASP A 231 6.53 11.64 -5.94
C ASP A 231 7.21 12.90 -5.34
N THR A 232 7.32 12.96 -4.02
CA THR A 232 8.08 14.01 -3.30
C THR A 232 9.48 13.53 -2.94
N ALA A 233 9.63 12.30 -2.48
CA ALA A 233 10.91 11.78 -1.98
C ALA A 233 11.95 11.62 -3.10
N ILE A 234 11.55 11.21 -4.32
CA ILE A 234 12.47 11.08 -5.47
C ILE A 234 13.05 12.44 -5.88
N PRO A 235 12.26 13.48 -6.15
CA PRO A 235 12.79 14.80 -6.44
C PRO A 235 13.69 15.36 -5.31
N CYS A 236 13.27 15.23 -4.06
CA CYS A 236 14.09 15.65 -2.91
C CYS A 236 15.44 14.94 -2.85
N GLY A 237 15.44 13.63 -3.08
CA GLY A 237 16.70 12.87 -3.09
C GLY A 237 17.65 13.27 -4.21
N LEU A 238 17.13 13.54 -5.39
CA LEU A 238 17.93 14.04 -6.51
C LEU A 238 18.45 15.46 -6.25
N ILE A 239 17.63 16.33 -5.65
CA ILE A 239 18.07 17.66 -5.21
C ILE A 239 19.22 17.53 -4.21
N ILE A 240 19.07 16.71 -3.16
CA ILE A 240 20.12 16.44 -2.19
C ILE A 240 21.37 15.91 -2.89
N HIS A 241 21.22 14.96 -3.83
CA HIS A 241 22.35 14.42 -4.60
C HIS A 241 23.12 15.53 -5.32
N GLU A 242 22.44 16.40 -6.06
CA GLU A 242 23.08 17.48 -6.82
C GLU A 242 23.79 18.48 -5.90
N LEU A 243 23.13 18.89 -4.82
CA LEU A 243 23.68 19.89 -3.90
C LEU A 243 24.85 19.34 -3.11
N VAL A 244 24.76 18.11 -2.58
CA VAL A 244 25.88 17.44 -1.86
C VAL A 244 27.04 17.17 -2.82
N SER A 245 26.77 16.67 -4.04
CA SER A 245 27.81 16.46 -5.05
C SER A 245 28.54 17.76 -5.40
N ASN A 246 27.81 18.88 -5.55
CA ASN A 246 28.41 20.19 -5.78
C ASN A 246 29.28 20.63 -4.60
N SER A 247 28.82 20.44 -3.36
CA SER A 247 29.61 20.76 -2.17
C SER A 247 30.90 19.92 -2.09
N LEU A 248 30.81 18.61 -2.37
CA LEU A 248 31.99 17.72 -2.36
C LEU A 248 33.02 18.07 -3.43
N LYS A 249 32.60 18.59 -4.58
CA LYS A 249 33.49 18.96 -5.71
C LYS A 249 34.08 20.34 -5.55
N HIS A 250 33.31 21.29 -5.05
CA HIS A 250 33.62 22.72 -5.21
C HIS A 250 33.80 23.48 -3.91
N ALA A 251 33.14 23.06 -2.82
CA ALA A 251 33.13 23.83 -1.58
C ALA A 251 34.42 23.71 -0.77
N PHE A 252 35.20 22.63 -0.93
CA PHE A 252 36.36 22.33 -0.11
C PHE A 252 37.63 22.09 -0.93
N PRO A 253 38.13 23.12 -1.68
CA PRO A 253 39.36 23.02 -2.47
C PRO A 253 40.60 22.79 -1.56
N ASP A 254 41.67 22.36 -2.17
CA ASP A 254 43.02 22.26 -1.57
C ASP A 254 43.10 21.48 -0.24
N GLY A 255 42.20 20.46 -0.09
CA GLY A 255 42.18 19.65 1.12
C GLY A 255 41.53 20.30 2.33
N ARG A 256 40.79 21.40 2.14
CA ARG A 256 40.07 22.09 3.22
C ARG A 256 39.11 21.13 3.93
N CYS A 257 39.14 21.19 5.26
CA CYS A 257 38.13 20.51 6.10
C CYS A 257 36.85 21.32 6.19
N GLY A 258 35.73 20.62 6.38
CA GLY A 258 34.44 21.28 6.54
C GLY A 258 33.31 20.34 6.92
N GLU A 259 32.10 20.87 6.80
CA GLU A 259 30.86 20.17 7.13
C GLU A 259 29.82 20.38 6.03
N ILE A 260 29.10 19.31 5.72
CA ILE A 260 27.86 19.37 4.91
C ILE A 260 26.71 19.04 5.85
N PHE A 261 25.68 19.89 5.85
CA PHE A 261 24.49 19.77 6.67
C PHE A 261 23.28 19.48 5.80
N ILE A 262 22.45 18.53 6.21
CA ILE A 262 21.15 18.22 5.61
C ILE A 262 20.11 18.20 6.72
N GLY A 263 19.13 19.08 6.64
CA GLY A 263 18.02 19.20 7.58
C GLY A 263 16.67 19.01 6.92
N LEU A 264 15.71 18.44 7.64
CA LEU A 264 14.31 18.50 7.32
C LEU A 264 13.54 18.76 8.60
N ALA A 265 12.88 19.91 8.67
CA ALA A 265 12.15 20.39 9.84
C ALA A 265 10.81 21.02 9.44
N PRO A 266 9.85 21.22 10.37
CA PRO A 266 8.66 21.98 10.10
C PRO A 266 8.99 23.38 9.63
N ALA A 267 8.31 23.86 8.58
CA ALA A 267 8.41 25.25 8.13
C ALA A 267 7.42 26.16 8.87
N PRO A 268 7.65 27.47 8.95
CA PRO A 268 6.64 28.43 9.38
C PRO A 268 5.46 28.41 8.42
N GLY A 269 4.40 27.67 8.80
CA GLY A 269 3.26 27.34 7.94
C GLY A 269 2.91 25.88 8.11
N ARG A 270 2.28 25.26 7.13
CA ARG A 270 1.88 23.84 7.19
C ARG A 270 2.82 22.88 6.43
N GLY A 271 3.93 23.36 5.90
CA GLY A 271 4.89 22.57 5.12
C GLY A 271 6.12 22.13 5.90
N LYS A 272 7.12 21.63 5.18
CA LYS A 272 8.44 21.27 5.71
C LYS A 272 9.54 22.00 4.96
N LEU A 273 10.61 22.36 5.67
CA LEU A 273 11.79 22.98 5.11
C LEU A 273 12.91 21.96 4.98
N LEU A 274 13.27 21.64 3.73
CA LEU A 274 14.47 20.87 3.41
C LEU A 274 15.63 21.86 3.28
N THR A 275 16.68 21.65 4.07
CA THR A 275 17.87 22.47 4.10
C THR A 275 19.08 21.64 3.68
N VAL A 276 19.88 22.13 2.72
CA VAL A 276 21.18 21.57 2.37
C VAL A 276 22.20 22.69 2.42
N ALA A 277 23.24 22.52 3.26
CA ALA A 277 24.24 23.57 3.47
C ALA A 277 25.65 23.00 3.52
N ASP A 278 26.61 23.83 3.15
CA ASP A 278 28.04 23.61 3.41
C ASP A 278 28.68 24.83 4.06
N ASN A 279 29.79 24.64 4.75
CA ASN A 279 30.63 25.71 5.30
C ASN A 279 31.91 25.92 4.47
N GLY A 280 31.83 25.65 3.18
CA GLY A 280 32.93 25.78 2.23
C GLY A 280 33.25 27.21 1.81
N ILE A 281 33.78 27.38 0.59
CA ILE A 281 34.11 28.68 0.01
C ILE A 281 32.86 29.46 -0.47
N GLY A 282 31.70 28.80 -0.55
CA GLY A 282 30.46 29.35 -1.10
C GLY A 282 30.44 29.45 -2.62
N LEU A 283 29.29 29.82 -3.14
CA LEU A 283 29.12 30.12 -4.58
C LEU A 283 29.65 31.50 -4.92
N PRO A 284 30.12 31.71 -6.15
CA PRO A 284 30.45 33.04 -6.64
C PRO A 284 29.24 34.00 -6.48
N ARG A 285 29.49 35.26 -6.15
CA ARG A 285 28.43 36.28 -5.86
C ARG A 285 27.49 36.53 -7.02
N ASP A 286 27.91 36.21 -8.23
CA ASP A 286 27.20 36.48 -9.49
C ASP A 286 26.33 35.27 -9.93
N VAL A 287 26.23 34.23 -9.11
CA VAL A 287 25.40 33.05 -9.43
C VAL A 287 23.96 33.33 -9.06
N ASP A 288 23.18 33.67 -10.08
CA ASP A 288 21.72 33.72 -10.01
C ASP A 288 21.14 32.35 -10.44
N LEU A 289 20.31 31.77 -9.58
CA LEU A 289 19.68 30.49 -9.86
C LEU A 289 18.82 30.46 -11.13
N ASP A 290 18.30 31.64 -11.54
CA ASP A 290 17.48 31.78 -12.74
C ASP A 290 18.28 31.77 -14.04
N THR A 291 19.56 32.21 -13.99
CA THR A 291 20.45 32.32 -15.15
C THR A 291 21.59 31.32 -15.17
N VAL A 292 21.66 30.43 -14.15
CA VAL A 292 22.74 29.44 -14.05
C VAL A 292 22.77 28.47 -15.22
N HIS A 293 23.95 28.35 -15.84
CA HIS A 293 24.22 27.42 -16.95
C HIS A 293 24.63 26.01 -16.50
N SER A 294 24.92 25.78 -15.20
CA SER A 294 25.29 24.44 -14.72
C SER A 294 24.11 23.48 -14.76
N LEU A 295 24.34 22.29 -15.33
CA LEU A 295 23.29 21.27 -15.46
C LEU A 295 22.69 20.88 -14.12
N GLY A 296 23.50 20.77 -13.06
CA GLY A 296 23.05 20.34 -11.73
C GLY A 296 22.07 21.31 -11.08
N LEU A 297 22.36 22.62 -11.08
CA LEU A 297 21.46 23.65 -10.50
C LEU A 297 20.18 23.83 -11.33
N ARG A 298 20.26 23.67 -12.65
CA ARG A 298 19.05 23.62 -13.50
C ARG A 298 18.17 22.43 -13.14
N LEU A 299 18.76 21.26 -12.88
CA LEU A 299 18.03 20.07 -12.47
C LEU A 299 17.36 20.29 -11.11
N VAL A 300 18.06 20.89 -10.13
CA VAL A 300 17.47 21.28 -8.82
C VAL A 300 16.21 22.12 -9.01
N ARG A 301 16.25 23.14 -9.87
CA ARG A 301 15.10 23.98 -10.15
C ARG A 301 13.93 23.23 -10.80
N ILE A 302 14.22 22.38 -11.78
CA ILE A 302 13.21 21.57 -12.47
C ILE A 302 12.54 20.61 -11.46
N LEU A 303 13.33 19.92 -10.64
CA LEU A 303 12.82 18.97 -9.65
C LEU A 303 12.00 19.66 -8.55
N ALA A 304 12.45 20.82 -8.10
CA ALA A 304 11.69 21.61 -7.13
C ALA A 304 10.37 22.10 -7.72
N GLY A 305 10.35 22.52 -8.98
CA GLY A 305 9.13 22.87 -9.69
C GLY A 305 8.16 21.71 -9.89
N GLN A 306 8.64 20.45 -9.99
CA GLN A 306 7.77 19.26 -10.07
C GLN A 306 6.97 19.00 -8.79
N ILE A 307 7.46 19.46 -7.66
CA ILE A 307 6.83 19.27 -6.33
C ILE A 307 6.34 20.60 -5.75
N ASP A 308 6.19 21.63 -6.58
CA ASP A 308 5.75 22.98 -6.19
C ASP A 308 6.51 23.54 -4.98
N ALA A 309 7.82 23.24 -4.89
CA ALA A 309 8.68 23.64 -3.79
C ALA A 309 9.58 24.80 -4.17
N PRO A 310 9.33 26.03 -3.67
CA PRO A 310 10.22 27.18 -3.90
C PRO A 310 11.62 26.92 -3.33
N VAL A 311 12.65 27.30 -4.10
CA VAL A 311 14.06 27.16 -3.75
C VAL A 311 14.67 28.53 -3.47
N ARG A 312 15.34 28.66 -2.33
CA ARG A 312 16.15 29.84 -1.99
C ARG A 312 17.60 29.43 -1.83
N CYS A 313 18.51 30.25 -2.35
CA CYS A 313 19.95 30.06 -2.16
C CYS A 313 20.52 31.27 -1.42
N LEU A 314 21.25 31.01 -0.35
CA LEU A 314 21.92 32.04 0.46
C LEU A 314 23.41 31.72 0.53
N VAL A 315 24.24 32.72 0.21
CA VAL A 315 25.69 32.59 0.29
C VAL A 315 26.18 33.47 1.46
N ARG A 316 26.73 32.80 2.47
CA ARG A 316 27.27 33.47 3.67
C ARG A 316 28.69 32.94 3.93
N GLN A 317 28.87 32.09 4.93
CA GLN A 317 30.11 31.33 5.21
C GLN A 317 29.92 29.93 4.63
N GLY A 318 29.91 29.80 3.28
CA GLY A 318 29.53 28.60 2.53
C GLY A 318 28.23 28.81 1.75
N THR A 319 27.58 27.75 1.34
CA THR A 319 26.31 27.76 0.56
C THR A 319 25.19 27.16 1.38
N LEU A 320 24.01 27.79 1.35
CA LEU A 320 22.79 27.29 1.97
C LEU A 320 21.66 27.28 0.94
N PHE A 321 21.06 26.12 0.74
CA PHE A 321 19.83 25.95 -0.02
C PHE A 321 18.67 25.61 0.91
N GLU A 322 17.56 26.31 0.74
CA GLU A 322 16.30 26.10 1.43
C GLU A 322 15.23 25.77 0.40
N ILE A 323 14.53 24.65 0.60
CA ILE A 323 13.47 24.16 -0.27
C ILE A 323 12.21 23.95 0.60
N GLU A 324 11.18 24.74 0.34
CA GLU A 324 9.92 24.69 1.07
C GLU A 324 9.02 23.61 0.45
N LEU A 325 8.95 22.43 1.09
CA LEU A 325 8.07 21.35 0.66
C LEU A 325 6.63 21.67 1.08
N PRO A 326 5.65 21.58 0.16
CA PRO A 326 4.25 21.72 0.52
C PRO A 326 3.81 20.65 1.52
N GLU A 327 2.77 20.95 2.28
CA GLU A 327 2.09 19.92 3.07
C GLU A 327 1.56 18.86 2.09
N PRO A 328 1.83 17.55 2.29
CA PRO A 328 1.16 16.56 1.49
C PRO A 328 -0.35 16.77 1.69
N ASP A 329 -1.09 16.87 0.58
CA ASP A 329 -2.55 16.93 0.63
C ASP A 329 -3.02 15.87 1.62
N SER A 330 -3.60 16.34 2.74
CA SER A 330 -4.32 15.45 3.62
C SER A 330 -5.38 14.80 2.72
N GLU A 331 -5.22 13.50 2.43
CA GLU A 331 -6.33 12.73 1.89
C GLU A 331 -7.51 12.99 2.83
N GLU A 332 -8.33 13.96 2.48
CA GLU A 332 -9.70 14.02 2.98
C GLU A 332 -10.31 12.70 2.54
N GLY A 333 -10.29 11.74 3.46
CA GLY A 333 -11.08 10.53 3.30
C GLY A 333 -12.48 10.98 2.91
N PRO A 334 -13.15 10.30 1.96
CA PRO A 334 -14.48 10.71 1.52
C PRO A 334 -15.33 10.92 2.76
N ALA A 335 -15.82 12.14 2.94
CA ALA A 335 -16.75 12.48 4.01
C ALA A 335 -17.87 11.45 3.96
N LEU A 336 -17.96 10.64 5.01
CA LEU A 336 -19.07 9.72 5.22
C LEU A 336 -20.33 10.57 5.36
N LEU A 337 -21.06 10.70 4.26
CA LEU A 337 -22.46 11.13 4.23
C LEU A 337 -23.39 9.94 4.51
#